data_4a336ecaf9a8343b736add76d4d59a73
#
_entry.id   4a336ecaf9a8343b736add76d4d59a73
#
_cell.length_a   1.000
_cell.length_b   1.000
_cell.length_c   1.000
_cell.angle_alpha   90.00
_cell.angle_beta   90.00
_cell.angle_gamma   90.00
#
_symmetry.space_group_name_H-M   'P 1'
#
loop_
_entity.id
_entity.type
_entity.pdbx_description
1 polymer ?
#
loop_
_entity_poly.entity_id
_entity_poly.type
_entity_poly.pdbx_seq_one_letter_code
_entity_poly.pdbx_strand_id
1 'polypeptide(L)'
;MTVQYFSKGFLHYFLFNSVAVSLVLLFSVLKPHRLYKKFLSKFLAMKFTFNKGEWRVYNVLLLVIGFYMLLFAFLELSVEKRRENELPEVKMERLGRKWMIEMNIWMTTLVLVCLISVYRNAMLFTEEEELKKEMEEIDKKFRNIKEEYN
;
A
#
# COMPACT_ATOMS: atom_id res chain seq x y z
N MET A 1 13.28 -6.64 30.24
CA MET A 1 13.20 -5.27 29.69
C MET A 1 13.72 -5.13 28.26
N THR A 2 14.75 -5.81 27.84
CA THR A 2 15.40 -5.71 26.51
C THR A 2 14.54 -6.12 25.30
N VAL A 3 13.68 -7.13 25.44
CA VAL A 3 12.86 -7.64 24.32
C VAL A 3 11.79 -6.65 23.87
N GLN A 4 11.23 -5.84 24.78
CA GLN A 4 10.22 -4.84 24.43
C GLN A 4 10.80 -3.65 23.63
N TYR A 5 12.04 -3.26 23.86
CA TYR A 5 12.69 -2.19 23.10
C TYR A 5 13.08 -2.62 21.68
N PHE A 6 13.51 -3.89 21.54
CA PHE A 6 13.89 -4.43 20.24
C PHE A 6 12.68 -4.55 19.29
N SER A 7 11.54 -5.03 19.79
CA SER A 7 10.33 -5.15 18.97
C SER A 7 9.78 -3.80 18.50
N LYS A 8 9.87 -2.76 19.33
CA LYS A 8 9.41 -1.39 18.98
C LYS A 8 10.28 -0.73 17.93
N GLY A 9 11.60 -0.82 18.07
CA GLY A 9 12.54 -0.27 17.11
C GLY A 9 12.42 -0.96 15.74
N PHE A 10 12.28 -2.28 15.74
CA PHE A 10 12.09 -3.07 14.52
C PHE A 10 10.80 -2.71 13.78
N LEU A 11 9.69 -2.59 14.50
CA LEU A 11 8.40 -2.25 13.92
C LEU A 11 8.41 -0.85 13.29
N HIS A 12 9.02 0.13 13.98
CA HIS A 12 9.18 1.49 13.48
C HIS A 12 10.05 1.55 12.22
N TYR A 13 11.17 0.84 12.23
CA TYR A 13 12.06 0.74 11.07
C TYR A 13 11.38 0.06 9.88
N PHE A 14 10.62 -0.99 10.12
CA PHE A 14 9.86 -1.70 9.07
C PHE A 14 8.81 -0.78 8.43
N LEU A 15 8.04 -0.03 9.23
CA LEU A 15 7.04 0.91 8.71
C LEU A 15 7.69 2.05 7.94
N PHE A 16 8.77 2.62 8.44
CA PHE A 16 9.50 3.67 7.73
C PHE A 16 9.99 3.19 6.35
N ASN A 17 10.59 2.02 6.27
CA ASN A 17 11.01 1.42 5.01
C ASN A 17 9.83 1.12 4.08
N SER A 18 8.70 0.65 4.59
CA SER A 18 7.51 0.38 3.77
C SER A 18 6.91 1.66 3.19
N VAL A 19 6.91 2.77 3.92
CA VAL A 19 6.53 4.10 3.40
C VAL A 19 7.47 4.52 2.27
N ALA A 20 8.78 4.42 2.48
CA ALA A 20 9.76 4.79 1.47
C ALA A 20 9.58 3.96 0.18
N VAL A 21 9.41 2.63 0.32
CA VAL A 21 9.14 1.73 -0.80
C VAL A 21 7.84 2.10 -1.51
N SER A 22 6.77 2.37 -0.77
CA SER A 22 5.47 2.77 -1.34
C SER A 22 5.56 4.08 -2.13
N LEU A 23 6.31 5.07 -1.63
CA LEU A 23 6.57 6.32 -2.34
C LEU A 23 7.36 6.09 -3.63
N VAL A 24 8.41 5.28 -3.58
CA VAL A 24 9.20 4.91 -4.78
C VAL A 24 8.32 4.23 -5.81
N LEU A 25 7.48 3.29 -5.40
CA LEU A 25 6.52 2.61 -6.27
C LEU A 25 5.52 3.59 -6.88
N LEU A 26 4.97 4.52 -6.09
CA LEU A 26 4.05 5.55 -6.57
C LEU A 26 4.72 6.44 -7.65
N PHE A 27 5.92 6.96 -7.37
CA PHE A 27 6.67 7.76 -8.34
C PHE A 27 7.01 6.98 -9.60
N SER A 28 7.33 5.70 -9.48
CA SER A 28 7.64 4.85 -10.63
C SER A 28 6.43 4.60 -11.51
N VAL A 29 5.23 4.49 -10.94
CA VAL A 29 3.97 4.33 -11.69
C VAL A 29 3.58 5.63 -12.41
N LEU A 30 3.88 6.78 -11.82
CA LEU A 30 3.65 8.10 -12.43
C LEU A 30 4.62 8.40 -13.58
N LYS A 31 5.81 7.77 -13.62
CA LYS A 31 6.76 7.92 -14.73
C LYS A 31 6.38 7.06 -15.95
N PRO A 32 6.66 7.51 -17.20
CA PRO A 32 6.21 6.84 -18.43
C PRO A 32 6.92 5.51 -18.76
N HIS A 33 7.60 4.88 -17.84
CA HIS A 33 8.28 3.60 -18.06
C HIS A 33 7.26 2.44 -18.17
N ARG A 34 6.83 2.14 -19.41
CA ARG A 34 5.81 1.13 -19.72
C ARG A 34 6.10 -0.26 -19.13
N LEU A 35 7.36 -0.71 -19.17
CA LEU A 35 7.74 -2.03 -18.65
C LEU A 35 7.49 -2.16 -17.15
N TYR A 36 7.80 -1.11 -16.39
CA TYR A 36 7.61 -1.10 -14.95
C TYR A 36 6.14 -1.08 -14.56
N LYS A 37 5.33 -0.25 -15.22
CA LYS A 37 3.87 -0.21 -15.03
C LYS A 37 3.23 -1.56 -15.32
N LYS A 38 3.64 -2.21 -16.42
CA LYS A 38 3.16 -3.54 -16.81
C LYS A 38 3.56 -4.63 -15.82
N PHE A 39 4.77 -4.57 -15.27
CA PHE A 39 5.22 -5.49 -14.22
C PHE A 39 4.39 -5.30 -12.94
N LEU A 40 4.23 -4.05 -12.51
CA LEU A 40 3.50 -3.71 -11.28
C LEU A 40 2.02 -4.10 -11.37
N SER A 41 1.35 -3.82 -12.50
CA SER A 41 -0.05 -4.20 -12.70
C SER A 41 -0.23 -5.72 -12.64
N LYS A 42 0.67 -6.48 -13.29
CA LYS A 42 0.67 -7.95 -13.22
C LYS A 42 0.92 -8.47 -11.82
N PHE A 43 1.89 -7.89 -11.12
CA PHE A 43 2.23 -8.31 -9.75
C PHE A 43 1.06 -8.09 -8.79
N LEU A 44 0.45 -6.90 -8.79
CA LEU A 44 -0.67 -6.59 -7.90
C LEU A 44 -1.95 -7.37 -8.26
N ALA A 45 -2.13 -7.69 -9.54
CA ALA A 45 -3.25 -8.51 -10.02
C ALA A 45 -3.01 -10.02 -9.83
N MET A 46 -1.80 -10.44 -9.47
CA MET A 46 -1.45 -11.84 -9.30
C MET A 46 -2.38 -12.51 -8.29
N LYS A 47 -2.99 -13.60 -8.71
CA LYS A 47 -3.89 -14.41 -7.89
C LYS A 47 -3.14 -15.61 -7.34
N PHE A 48 -3.40 -15.94 -6.12
CA PHE A 48 -2.97 -17.20 -5.54
C PHE A 48 -4.16 -17.85 -4.82
N THR A 49 -4.19 -19.18 -4.87
CA THR A 49 -5.22 -19.96 -4.23
C THR A 49 -4.77 -20.37 -2.84
N PHE A 50 -5.48 -19.89 -1.82
CA PHE A 50 -5.27 -20.33 -0.45
C PHE A 50 -6.59 -20.85 0.11
N ASN A 51 -6.59 -22.10 0.57
CA ASN A 51 -7.73 -22.73 1.23
C ASN A 51 -9.08 -22.60 0.49
N LYS A 52 -9.10 -22.91 -0.82
CA LYS A 52 -10.26 -22.80 -1.75
C LYS A 52 -10.73 -21.38 -2.11
N GLY A 53 -10.01 -20.33 -1.66
CA GLY A 53 -10.29 -18.94 -2.05
C GLY A 53 -9.23 -18.39 -3.01
N GLU A 54 -9.66 -17.62 -4.02
CA GLU A 54 -8.74 -16.85 -4.86
C GLU A 54 -8.45 -15.49 -4.21
N TRP A 55 -7.20 -15.27 -3.86
CA TRP A 55 -6.75 -14.04 -3.24
C TRP A 55 -5.83 -13.28 -4.20
N ARG A 56 -6.02 -11.98 -4.33
CA ARG A 56 -5.07 -11.12 -5.05
C ARG A 56 -4.01 -10.60 -4.08
N VAL A 57 -2.78 -10.46 -4.55
CA VAL A 57 -1.66 -9.89 -3.76
C VAL A 57 -2.05 -8.56 -3.12
N TYR A 58 -2.75 -7.70 -3.87
CA TYR A 58 -3.26 -6.44 -3.36
C TYR A 58 -4.16 -6.59 -2.12
N ASN A 59 -5.11 -7.53 -2.14
CA ASN A 59 -6.02 -7.74 -1.02
C ASN A 59 -5.30 -8.22 0.24
N VAL A 60 -4.28 -9.07 0.07
CA VAL A 60 -3.46 -9.54 1.19
C VAL A 60 -2.66 -8.40 1.81
N LEU A 61 -2.05 -7.55 0.98
CA LEU A 61 -1.34 -6.37 1.46
C LEU A 61 -2.26 -5.41 2.22
N LEU A 62 -3.48 -5.17 1.72
CA LEU A 62 -4.50 -4.37 2.43
C LEU A 62 -4.86 -4.97 3.78
N LEU A 63 -5.04 -6.29 3.83
CA LEU A 63 -5.41 -7.00 5.06
C LEU A 63 -4.29 -6.91 6.10
N VAL A 64 -3.04 -7.09 5.69
CA VAL A 64 -1.87 -6.96 6.57
C VAL A 64 -1.76 -5.55 7.12
N ILE A 65 -1.88 -4.52 6.28
CA ILE A 65 -1.81 -3.11 6.72
C ILE A 65 -2.98 -2.78 7.65
N GLY A 66 -4.19 -3.23 7.33
CA GLY A 66 -5.37 -3.05 8.18
C GLY A 66 -5.20 -3.70 9.56
N PHE A 67 -4.60 -4.89 9.62
CA PHE A 67 -4.27 -5.55 10.86
C PHE A 67 -3.28 -4.74 11.72
N TYR A 68 -2.23 -4.18 11.10
CA TYR A 68 -1.29 -3.30 11.79
C TYR A 68 -1.97 -2.05 12.32
N MET A 69 -2.87 -1.43 11.57
CA MET A 69 -3.64 -0.26 12.04
C MET A 69 -4.48 -0.59 13.27
N LEU A 70 -5.20 -1.71 13.26
CA LEU A 70 -5.98 -2.17 14.41
C LEU A 70 -5.12 -2.44 15.63
N LEU A 71 -3.95 -3.04 15.46
CA LEU A 71 -3.01 -3.32 16.53
C LEU A 71 -2.50 -2.03 17.17
N PHE A 72 -2.14 -1.02 16.39
CA PHE A 72 -1.72 0.27 16.92
C PHE A 72 -2.86 1.02 17.61
N ALA A 73 -4.07 1.01 17.06
CA ALA A 73 -5.24 1.61 17.71
C ALA A 73 -5.53 0.94 19.07
N PHE A 74 -5.41 -0.37 19.16
CA PHE A 74 -5.54 -1.10 20.43
C PHE A 74 -4.46 -0.73 21.44
N LEU A 75 -3.21 -0.59 20.99
CA LEU A 75 -2.10 -0.15 21.84
C LEU A 75 -2.32 1.28 22.37
N GLU A 76 -2.83 2.19 21.53
CA GLU A 76 -3.17 3.55 21.94
C GLU A 76 -4.21 3.58 23.06
N LEU A 77 -5.31 2.85 22.89
CA LEU A 77 -6.36 2.72 23.91
C LEU A 77 -5.81 2.12 25.21
N SER A 78 -4.88 1.19 25.12
CA SER A 78 -4.26 0.55 26.30
C SER A 78 -3.36 1.51 27.08
N VAL A 79 -2.71 2.44 26.40
CA VAL A 79 -1.87 3.48 27.04
C VAL A 79 -2.74 4.55 27.70
N GLU A 80 -3.90 4.86 27.16
CA GLU A 80 -4.78 5.91 27.67
C GLU A 80 -5.50 5.49 28.97
N LYS A 81 -5.79 4.23 29.17
CA LYS A 81 -6.50 3.69 30.37
C LYS A 81 -5.77 3.83 31.70
N ARG A 82 -4.44 4.10 31.72
CA ARG A 82 -3.65 4.19 32.95
C ARG A 82 -3.46 5.64 33.42
N ARG A 83 -4.52 6.33 33.77
CA ARG A 83 -4.52 7.79 33.96
C ARG A 83 -4.39 8.34 35.39
N GLU A 84 -4.49 7.54 36.44
CA GLU A 84 -4.62 8.08 37.81
C GLU A 84 -3.36 7.83 38.65
N ASN A 85 -2.84 8.91 39.25
CA ASN A 85 -1.74 8.95 40.24
C ASN A 85 -0.33 8.58 39.75
N GLU A 86 0.12 9.06 38.60
CA GLU A 86 1.47 8.80 38.11
C GLU A 86 2.49 9.88 38.51
N LEU A 87 3.70 9.43 38.84
CA LEU A 87 4.87 10.30 39.03
C LEU A 87 5.22 11.08 37.72
N PRO A 88 5.81 12.32 37.83
CA PRO A 88 6.10 13.13 36.64
C PRO A 88 6.98 12.43 35.59
N GLU A 89 7.95 11.62 36.02
CA GLU A 89 8.84 10.85 35.12
C GLU A 89 8.09 9.80 34.33
N VAL A 90 7.17 9.09 34.98
CA VAL A 90 6.32 8.07 34.33
C VAL A 90 5.35 8.72 33.33
N LYS A 91 4.88 9.94 33.65
CA LYS A 91 4.04 10.73 32.75
C LYS A 91 4.78 11.10 31.45
N MET A 92 6.03 11.53 31.55
CA MET A 92 6.86 11.87 30.37
C MET A 92 7.12 10.64 29.49
N GLU A 93 7.44 9.51 30.10
CA GLU A 93 7.64 8.24 29.36
C GLU A 93 6.35 7.80 28.65
N ARG A 94 5.20 7.96 29.29
CA ARG A 94 3.90 7.65 28.69
C ARG A 94 3.57 8.54 27.51
N LEU A 95 3.81 9.86 27.63
CA LEU A 95 3.62 10.81 26.53
C LEU A 95 4.52 10.48 25.33
N GLY A 96 5.77 10.11 25.58
CA GLY A 96 6.68 9.66 24.53
C GLY A 96 6.18 8.38 23.84
N ARG A 97 5.64 7.42 24.59
CA ARG A 97 5.02 6.21 24.02
C ARG A 97 3.77 6.55 23.20
N LYS A 98 2.90 7.41 23.69
CA LYS A 98 1.70 7.84 22.98
C LYS A 98 2.07 8.50 21.66
N TRP A 99 2.99 9.44 21.67
CA TRP A 99 3.46 10.10 20.45
C TRP A 99 4.05 9.12 19.44
N MET A 100 4.81 8.10 19.90
CA MET A 100 5.37 7.07 19.02
C MET A 100 4.27 6.20 18.39
N ILE A 101 3.21 5.88 19.12
CA ILE A 101 2.06 5.12 18.60
C ILE A 101 1.29 5.95 17.57
N GLU A 102 0.99 7.20 17.87
CA GLU A 102 0.33 8.12 16.94
C GLU A 102 1.13 8.26 15.64
N MET A 103 2.44 8.45 15.73
CA MET A 103 3.31 8.54 14.55
C MET A 103 3.29 7.25 13.71
N ASN A 104 3.23 6.08 14.34
CA ASN A 104 3.09 4.80 13.62
C ASN A 104 1.73 4.66 12.94
N ILE A 105 0.65 5.14 13.54
CA ILE A 105 -0.68 5.18 12.93
C ILE A 105 -0.65 6.06 11.67
N TRP A 106 -0.08 7.26 11.76
CA TRP A 106 0.05 8.15 10.60
C TRP A 106 0.88 7.55 9.48
N MET A 107 2.02 6.93 9.80
CA MET A 107 2.84 6.23 8.80
C MET A 107 2.10 5.08 8.14
N THR A 108 1.38 4.27 8.91
CA THR A 108 0.59 3.16 8.37
C THR A 108 -0.55 3.64 7.47
N THR A 109 -1.20 4.75 7.85
CA THR A 109 -2.22 5.41 7.01
C THR A 109 -1.63 5.89 5.69
N LEU A 110 -0.44 6.50 5.73
CA LEU A 110 0.25 6.93 4.51
C LEU A 110 0.58 5.74 3.59
N VAL A 111 1.08 4.63 4.15
CA VAL A 111 1.33 3.40 3.38
C VAL A 111 0.05 2.89 2.71
N LEU A 112 -1.07 2.91 3.43
CA LEU A 112 -2.37 2.49 2.90
C LEU A 112 -2.80 3.37 1.72
N VAL A 113 -2.73 4.69 1.85
CA VAL A 113 -3.06 5.65 0.78
C VAL A 113 -2.16 5.44 -0.44
N CYS A 114 -0.85 5.28 -0.22
CA CYS A 114 0.11 5.01 -1.30
C CYS A 114 -0.22 3.69 -2.01
N LEU A 115 -0.54 2.62 -1.29
CA LEU A 115 -0.87 1.32 -1.87
C LEU A 115 -2.14 1.41 -2.74
N ILE A 116 -3.18 2.07 -2.25
CA ILE A 116 -4.43 2.29 -3.00
C ILE A 116 -4.14 3.10 -4.27
N SER A 117 -3.35 4.16 -4.17
CA SER A 117 -2.98 5.01 -5.30
C SER A 117 -2.17 4.24 -6.35
N VAL A 118 -1.19 3.45 -5.93
CA VAL A 118 -0.38 2.60 -6.81
C VAL A 118 -1.24 1.58 -7.53
N TYR A 119 -2.14 0.91 -6.82
CA TYR A 119 -3.06 -0.06 -7.42
C TYR A 119 -3.98 0.60 -8.45
N ARG A 120 -4.60 1.74 -8.11
CA ARG A 120 -5.48 2.47 -9.02
C ARG A 120 -4.75 2.92 -10.29
N ASN A 121 -3.54 3.46 -10.15
CA ASN A 121 -2.72 3.86 -11.29
C ASN A 121 -2.32 2.65 -12.17
N ALA A 122 -2.04 1.50 -11.56
CA ALA A 122 -1.75 0.27 -12.29
C ALA A 122 -2.96 -0.24 -13.08
N MET A 123 -4.18 -0.15 -12.51
CA MET A 123 -5.42 -0.52 -13.19
C MET A 123 -5.71 0.42 -14.37
N LEU A 124 -5.63 1.73 -14.17
CA LEU A 124 -5.82 2.73 -15.24
C LEU A 124 -4.84 2.51 -16.40
N PHE A 125 -3.60 2.15 -16.10
CA PHE A 125 -2.63 1.84 -17.14
C PHE A 125 -3.03 0.59 -17.97
N THR A 126 -3.59 -0.42 -17.32
CA THR A 126 -4.06 -1.63 -18.02
C THR A 126 -5.24 -1.30 -18.95
N GLU A 127 -6.19 -0.52 -18.47
CA GLU A 127 -7.33 -0.03 -19.27
C GLU A 127 -6.85 0.81 -20.46
N GLU A 128 -5.87 1.69 -20.26
CA GLU A 128 -5.28 2.49 -21.36
C GLU A 128 -4.60 1.62 -22.43
N GLU A 129 -3.90 0.53 -22.03
CA GLU A 129 -3.30 -0.40 -22.98
C GLU A 129 -4.36 -1.19 -23.76
N GLU A 130 -5.46 -1.58 -23.13
CA GLU A 130 -6.58 -2.27 -23.80
C GLU A 130 -7.26 -1.36 -24.82
N LEU A 131 -7.60 -0.13 -24.44
CA LEU A 131 -8.18 0.86 -25.35
C LEU A 131 -7.29 1.15 -26.55
N LYS A 132 -5.97 1.25 -26.36
CA LYS A 132 -5.02 1.44 -27.48
C LYS A 132 -5.04 0.28 -28.46
N LYS A 133 -5.14 -0.97 -27.97
CA LYS A 133 -5.25 -2.14 -28.86
C LYS A 133 -6.57 -2.14 -29.64
N GLU A 134 -7.67 -1.80 -28.99
CA GLU A 134 -8.96 -1.68 -29.67
C GLU A 134 -8.94 -0.61 -30.76
N MET A 135 -8.33 0.55 -30.49
CA MET A 135 -8.14 1.59 -31.51
C MET A 135 -7.30 1.09 -32.68
N GLU A 136 -6.18 0.40 -32.41
CA GLU A 136 -5.33 -0.15 -33.47
C GLU A 136 -6.07 -1.19 -34.33
N GLU A 137 -6.93 -2.01 -33.72
CA GLU A 137 -7.75 -2.96 -34.45
C GLU A 137 -8.81 -2.28 -35.34
N ILE A 138 -9.44 -1.24 -34.82
CA ILE A 138 -10.39 -0.43 -35.58
C ILE A 138 -9.70 0.23 -36.78
N ASP A 139 -8.54 0.84 -36.57
CA ASP A 139 -7.76 1.48 -37.61
C ASP A 139 -7.35 0.49 -38.73
N LYS A 140 -6.98 -0.75 -38.35
CA LYS A 140 -6.70 -1.81 -39.31
C LYS A 140 -7.93 -2.18 -40.14
N LYS A 141 -9.09 -2.31 -39.49
CA LYS A 141 -10.36 -2.59 -40.18
C LYS A 141 -10.71 -1.49 -41.18
N PHE A 142 -10.54 -0.22 -40.79
CA PHE A 142 -10.78 0.91 -41.70
C PHE A 142 -9.82 0.92 -42.89
N ARG A 143 -8.54 0.61 -42.72
CA ARG A 143 -7.57 0.51 -43.82
C ARG A 143 -7.96 -0.60 -44.81
N ASN A 144 -8.31 -1.78 -44.30
CA ASN A 144 -8.71 -2.89 -45.16
C ASN A 144 -9.97 -2.56 -45.99
N ILE A 145 -10.98 -1.94 -45.37
CA ILE A 145 -12.17 -1.48 -46.07
C ILE A 145 -11.82 -0.46 -47.16
N LYS A 146 -10.92 0.49 -46.88
CA LYS A 146 -10.50 1.48 -47.84
C LYS A 146 -9.73 0.87 -49.03
N GLU A 147 -8.97 -0.19 -48.81
CA GLU A 147 -8.25 -0.93 -49.84
C GLU A 147 -9.20 -1.77 -50.72
N GLU A 148 -10.30 -2.26 -50.17
CA GLU A 148 -11.34 -2.98 -50.93
C GLU A 148 -12.18 -2.03 -51.84
N TYR A 149 -12.30 -0.77 -51.55
CA TYR A 149 -13.07 0.23 -52.30
C TYR A 149 -12.26 1.02 -53.33
N ASN A 150 -10.95 0.85 -53.39
CA ASN A 150 -10.07 1.44 -54.40
C ASN A 150 -9.62 0.40 -55.42
#